data_a838f6a62c0455dbda0545964982b0be
#
_entry.id   a838f6a62c0455dbda0545964982b0be
#
_cell.length_a   1.000
_cell.length_b   1.000
_cell.length_c   1.000
_cell.angle_alpha   90.00
_cell.angle_beta   90.00
_cell.angle_gamma   90.00
#
_symmetry.space_group_name_H-M   'P 1'
#
loop_
_entity.id
_entity.type
_entity.pdbx_description
1 polymer ?
#
loop_
_entity_poly.entity_id
_entity_poly.type
_entity_poly.pdbx_seq_one_letter_code
_entity_poly.pdbx_strand_id
1 'polypeptide(L)'
;MTKIERLKNTFLSIIRWVIYPVTLYFVIYLIGLYSQYFLADLGWSRAIPIWAFTSVFATLGITFTGLICPNRKYGNFFFLGIFLFFEIWLFSNEWRITTALEMVLRIWADLTIIAGFIGAATIK
;
A
#
# COMPACT_ATOMS: atom_id res chain seq x y z
N MET A 1 -33.30 -14.62 -2.26
CA MET A 1 -31.98 -15.14 -2.63
C MET A 1 -31.95 -16.65 -2.46
N THR A 2 -31.57 -17.38 -3.47
CA THR A 2 -31.46 -18.84 -3.43
C THR A 2 -30.22 -19.28 -2.67
N LYS A 3 -30.19 -20.56 -2.24
CA LYS A 3 -28.99 -21.13 -1.61
C LYS A 3 -27.77 -21.04 -2.52
N ILE A 4 -27.97 -21.27 -3.83
CA ILE A 4 -26.89 -21.21 -4.81
C ILE A 4 -26.29 -19.82 -4.88
N GLU A 5 -27.13 -18.79 -4.87
CA GLU A 5 -26.66 -17.40 -4.89
C GLU A 5 -25.88 -17.04 -3.62
N ARG A 6 -26.36 -17.50 -2.46
CA ARG A 6 -25.64 -17.29 -1.19
C ARG A 6 -24.28 -17.96 -1.20
N LEU A 7 -24.21 -19.20 -1.66
CA LEU A 7 -22.92 -19.92 -1.75
C LEU A 7 -21.98 -19.24 -2.70
N LYS A 8 -22.48 -18.78 -3.86
CA LYS A 8 -21.68 -18.06 -4.83
C LYS A 8 -21.13 -16.77 -4.25
N ASN A 9 -21.98 -15.98 -3.59
CA ASN A 9 -21.55 -14.71 -2.98
C ASN A 9 -20.54 -14.93 -1.85
N THR A 10 -20.73 -15.95 -1.03
CA THR A 10 -19.78 -16.31 0.04
C THR A 10 -18.45 -16.73 -0.55
N PHE A 11 -18.46 -17.55 -1.61
CA PHE A 11 -17.25 -18.01 -2.29
C PHE A 11 -16.49 -16.84 -2.91
N LEU A 12 -17.19 -15.92 -3.58
CA LEU A 12 -16.57 -14.74 -4.16
C LEU A 12 -15.97 -13.83 -3.09
N SER A 13 -16.64 -13.69 -1.95
CA SER A 13 -16.13 -12.90 -0.83
C SER A 13 -14.83 -13.51 -0.28
N ILE A 14 -14.77 -14.84 -0.12
CA ILE A 14 -13.58 -15.53 0.34
C ILE A 14 -12.42 -15.33 -0.64
N ILE A 15 -12.69 -15.46 -1.94
CA ILE A 15 -11.67 -15.23 -2.97
C ILE A 15 -11.13 -13.81 -2.89
N ARG A 16 -11.98 -12.82 -2.73
CA ARG A 16 -11.56 -11.42 -2.61
C ARG A 16 -10.72 -11.19 -1.36
N TRP A 17 -11.06 -11.82 -0.23
CA TRP A 17 -10.26 -11.74 0.99
C TRP A 17 -8.87 -12.36 0.83
N VAL A 18 -8.72 -13.35 -0.06
CA VAL A 18 -7.42 -13.96 -0.35
C VAL A 18 -6.63 -13.09 -1.33
N ILE A 19 -7.27 -12.62 -2.41
CA ILE A 19 -6.63 -11.83 -3.45
C ILE A 19 -6.17 -10.47 -2.92
N TYR A 20 -6.96 -9.85 -2.05
CA TYR A 20 -6.68 -8.52 -1.53
C TYR A 20 -5.30 -8.42 -0.85
N PRO A 21 -4.99 -9.25 0.17
CA PRO A 21 -3.68 -9.13 0.81
C PRO A 21 -2.51 -9.51 -0.10
N VAL A 22 -2.71 -10.46 -1.02
CA VAL A 22 -1.67 -10.85 -1.98
C VAL A 22 -1.36 -9.68 -2.93
N THR A 23 -2.39 -9.07 -3.52
CA THR A 23 -2.22 -7.92 -4.42
C THR A 23 -1.64 -6.73 -3.68
N LEU A 24 -2.13 -6.49 -2.47
CA LEU A 24 -1.64 -5.40 -1.62
C LEU A 24 -0.15 -5.55 -1.31
N TYR A 25 0.28 -6.76 -0.97
CA TYR A 25 1.69 -7.04 -0.72
C TYR A 25 2.54 -6.73 -1.95
N PHE A 26 2.11 -7.17 -3.14
CA PHE A 26 2.82 -6.89 -4.38
C PHE A 26 2.93 -5.39 -4.65
N VAL A 27 1.83 -4.66 -4.52
CA VAL A 27 1.81 -3.22 -4.80
C VAL A 27 2.74 -2.49 -3.83
N ILE A 28 2.66 -2.79 -2.53
CA ILE A 28 3.52 -2.17 -1.52
C ILE A 28 4.99 -2.51 -1.78
N TYR A 29 5.27 -3.76 -2.12
CA TYR A 29 6.63 -4.21 -2.42
C TYR A 29 7.20 -3.47 -3.63
N LEU A 30 6.41 -3.31 -4.71
CA LEU A 30 6.83 -2.57 -5.90
C LEU A 30 7.08 -1.09 -5.60
N ILE A 31 6.23 -0.48 -4.78
CA ILE A 31 6.41 0.91 -4.35
C ILE A 31 7.72 1.04 -3.57
N GLY A 32 8.00 0.10 -2.67
CA GLY A 32 9.23 0.08 -1.89
C GLY A 32 10.47 -0.06 -2.76
N LEU A 33 10.47 -1.02 -3.70
CA LEU A 33 11.58 -1.20 -4.62
C LEU A 33 11.82 0.05 -5.47
N TYR A 34 10.75 0.61 -6.02
CA TYR A 34 10.84 1.79 -6.87
C TYR A 34 11.43 2.97 -6.10
N SER A 35 10.90 3.26 -4.91
CA SER A 35 11.34 4.42 -4.15
C SER A 35 12.73 4.24 -3.53
N GLN A 36 13.08 3.04 -3.06
CA GLN A 36 14.32 2.84 -2.31
C GLN A 36 15.51 2.46 -3.19
N TYR A 37 15.27 1.80 -4.32
CA TYR A 37 16.36 1.38 -5.18
C TYR A 37 16.45 2.24 -6.45
N PHE A 38 15.36 2.45 -7.14
CA PHE A 38 15.39 3.20 -8.39
C PHE A 38 15.55 4.70 -8.17
N LEU A 39 14.69 5.29 -7.34
CA LEU A 39 14.71 6.73 -7.11
C LEU A 39 15.91 7.18 -6.28
N ALA A 40 16.31 6.38 -5.29
CA ALA A 40 17.45 6.72 -4.45
C ALA A 40 18.74 6.86 -5.26
N ASP A 41 18.90 6.08 -6.32
CA ASP A 41 20.08 6.14 -7.19
C ASP A 41 20.11 7.38 -8.08
N LEU A 42 18.98 8.06 -8.28
CA LEU A 42 18.91 9.25 -9.12
C LEU A 42 19.41 10.53 -8.46
N GLY A 43 19.48 10.54 -7.11
CA GLY A 43 19.86 11.73 -6.34
C GLY A 43 18.72 12.69 -6.11
N TRP A 44 18.95 13.70 -5.26
CA TRP A 44 17.91 14.62 -4.81
C TRP A 44 17.21 15.36 -5.95
N SER A 45 17.98 15.90 -6.87
CA SER A 45 17.45 16.78 -7.94
C SER A 45 16.53 16.06 -8.91
N ARG A 46 16.72 14.75 -9.10
CA ARG A 46 15.91 13.95 -10.03
C ARG A 46 14.83 13.15 -9.31
N ALA A 47 15.17 12.58 -8.15
CA ALA A 47 14.26 11.70 -7.43
C ALA A 47 13.01 12.44 -6.96
N ILE A 48 13.14 13.65 -6.42
CA ILE A 48 12.02 14.37 -5.85
C ILE A 48 10.95 14.72 -6.88
N PRO A 49 11.28 15.35 -8.05
CA PRO A 49 10.26 15.63 -9.05
C PRO A 49 9.60 14.38 -9.62
N ILE A 50 10.37 13.32 -9.87
CA ILE A 50 9.85 12.07 -10.41
C ILE A 50 8.92 11.43 -9.40
N TRP A 51 9.30 11.41 -8.12
CA TRP A 51 8.48 10.82 -7.07
C TRP A 51 7.21 11.63 -6.83
N ALA A 52 7.29 12.96 -6.89
CA ALA A 52 6.11 13.81 -6.77
C ALA A 52 5.06 13.46 -7.83
N PHE A 53 5.49 13.17 -9.05
CA PHE A 53 4.60 12.75 -10.14
C PHE A 53 4.10 11.32 -9.95
N THR A 54 5.01 10.37 -9.70
CA THR A 54 4.66 8.95 -9.66
C THR A 54 3.97 8.53 -8.37
N SER A 55 4.13 9.30 -7.28
CA SER A 55 3.43 9.01 -6.02
C SER A 55 1.91 9.10 -6.16
N VAL A 56 1.42 9.94 -7.08
CA VAL A 56 -0.03 10.01 -7.36
C VAL A 56 -0.52 8.65 -7.89
N PHE A 57 0.22 8.06 -8.82
CA PHE A 57 -0.11 6.74 -9.36
C PHE A 57 0.00 5.65 -8.30
N ALA A 58 1.00 5.74 -7.42
CA ALA A 58 1.14 4.80 -6.31
C ALA A 58 -0.06 4.88 -5.36
N THR A 59 -0.50 6.08 -5.02
CA THR A 59 -1.69 6.28 -4.18
C THR A 59 -2.92 5.67 -4.84
N LEU A 60 -3.11 5.90 -6.14
CA LEU A 60 -4.23 5.32 -6.88
C LEU A 60 -4.13 3.79 -6.92
N GLY A 61 -2.93 3.24 -7.07
CA GLY A 61 -2.73 1.79 -7.05
C GLY A 61 -3.16 1.16 -5.73
N ILE A 62 -2.78 1.75 -4.62
CA ILE A 62 -3.21 1.28 -3.30
C ILE A 62 -4.73 1.44 -3.13
N THR A 63 -5.29 2.55 -3.59
CA THR A 63 -6.74 2.78 -3.52
C THR A 63 -7.50 1.72 -4.32
N PHE A 64 -7.09 1.46 -5.56
CA PHE A 64 -7.74 0.44 -6.39
C PHE A 64 -7.60 -0.95 -5.78
N THR A 65 -6.42 -1.27 -5.22
CA THR A 65 -6.22 -2.54 -4.52
C THR A 65 -7.18 -2.67 -3.34
N GLY A 66 -7.36 -1.58 -2.59
CA GLY A 66 -8.29 -1.57 -1.46
C GLY A 66 -9.74 -1.79 -1.84
N LEU A 67 -10.12 -1.47 -3.08
CA LEU A 67 -11.49 -1.72 -3.56
C LEU A 67 -11.79 -3.21 -3.75
N ILE A 68 -10.76 -4.06 -3.84
CA ILE A 68 -10.94 -5.51 -3.91
C ILE A 68 -11.45 -6.07 -2.59
N CYS A 69 -11.14 -5.41 -1.48
CA CYS A 69 -11.52 -5.86 -0.14
C CYS A 69 -13.06 -5.89 0.00
N PRO A 70 -13.65 -7.02 0.41
CA PRO A 70 -15.12 -7.11 0.56
C PRO A 70 -15.69 -6.11 1.58
N ASN A 71 -14.95 -5.82 2.64
CA ASN A 71 -15.33 -4.80 3.62
C ASN A 71 -14.31 -3.66 3.55
N ARG A 72 -14.57 -2.68 2.70
CA ARG A 72 -13.62 -1.61 2.39
C ARG A 72 -13.20 -0.81 3.61
N LYS A 73 -14.14 -0.50 4.49
CA LYS A 73 -13.85 0.33 5.66
C LYS A 73 -12.96 -0.41 6.67
N TYR A 74 -13.45 -1.54 7.17
CA TYR A 74 -12.74 -2.26 8.24
C TYR A 74 -11.53 -3.01 7.73
N GLY A 75 -11.62 -3.61 6.54
CA GLY A 75 -10.50 -4.34 5.96
C GLY A 75 -9.30 -3.45 5.67
N ASN A 76 -9.55 -2.29 5.07
CA ASN A 76 -8.47 -1.36 4.76
C ASN A 76 -7.84 -0.77 6.02
N PHE A 77 -8.64 -0.42 7.04
CA PHE A 77 -8.09 0.07 8.30
C PHE A 77 -7.32 -1.02 9.05
N PHE A 78 -7.79 -2.27 8.98
CA PHE A 78 -7.09 -3.39 9.61
C PHE A 78 -5.71 -3.60 8.98
N PHE A 79 -5.64 -3.64 7.64
CA PHE A 79 -4.36 -3.83 6.94
C PHE A 79 -3.47 -2.60 7.04
N LEU A 80 -4.04 -1.41 7.13
CA LEU A 80 -3.27 -0.21 7.43
C LEU A 80 -2.59 -0.32 8.80
N GLY A 81 -3.30 -0.81 9.81
CA GLY A 81 -2.71 -1.05 11.12
C GLY A 81 -1.57 -2.04 11.08
N ILE A 82 -1.73 -3.15 10.35
CA ILE A 82 -0.67 -4.14 10.14
C ILE A 82 0.54 -3.50 9.45
N PHE A 83 0.31 -2.73 8.40
CA PHE A 83 1.37 -2.05 7.66
C PHE A 83 2.16 -1.10 8.56
N LEU A 84 1.46 -0.27 9.35
CA LEU A 84 2.10 0.66 10.28
C LEU A 84 2.91 -0.08 11.34
N PHE A 85 2.40 -1.20 11.85
CA PHE A 85 3.12 -2.02 12.81
C PHE A 85 4.44 -2.54 12.22
N PHE A 86 4.40 -3.07 11.00
CA PHE A 86 5.60 -3.55 10.32
C PHE A 86 6.58 -2.43 10.05
N GLU A 87 6.12 -1.25 9.64
CA GLU A 87 7.00 -0.11 9.36
C GLU A 87 7.69 0.38 10.63
N ILE A 88 6.95 0.48 11.73
CA ILE A 88 7.55 0.87 13.01
C ILE A 88 8.60 -0.17 13.44
N TRP A 89 8.31 -1.46 13.27
CA TRP A 89 9.24 -2.52 13.61
C TRP A 89 10.51 -2.45 12.75
N LEU A 90 10.37 -2.24 11.45
CA LEU A 90 11.50 -2.12 10.53
C LEU A 90 12.34 -0.88 10.85
N PHE A 91 11.72 0.26 11.11
CA PHE A 91 12.46 1.47 11.50
C PHE A 91 13.25 1.26 12.79
N SER A 92 12.70 0.51 13.75
CA SER A 92 13.39 0.22 15.00
C SER A 92 14.63 -0.64 14.79
N ASN A 93 14.64 -1.52 13.77
CA ASN A 93 15.72 -2.48 13.55
C ASN A 93 16.72 -2.06 12.48
N GLU A 94 16.32 -1.26 11.49
CA GLU A 94 17.13 -0.99 10.31
C GLU A 94 17.53 0.47 10.11
N TRP A 95 17.16 1.38 11.00
CA TRP A 95 17.33 2.80 10.79
C TRP A 95 18.81 3.25 10.66
N ARG A 96 19.76 2.43 11.03
CA ARG A 96 21.19 2.79 11.11
C ARG A 96 21.88 2.96 9.75
N ILE A 97 21.31 2.46 8.66
CA ILE A 97 22.03 2.32 7.38
C ILE A 97 21.43 3.22 6.28
N THR A 98 20.43 4.00 6.61
CA THR A 98 19.65 4.74 5.61
C THR A 98 20.22 6.14 5.39
N THR A 99 20.47 6.51 4.12
CA THR A 99 20.84 7.89 3.77
C THR A 99 19.66 8.83 3.96
N ALA A 100 19.93 10.14 4.01
CA ALA A 100 18.87 11.14 4.17
C ALA A 100 17.85 11.06 3.03
N LEU A 101 18.30 10.85 1.79
CA LEU A 101 17.41 10.72 0.63
C LEU A 101 16.52 9.48 0.75
N GLU A 102 17.11 8.34 1.11
CA GLU A 102 16.35 7.10 1.29
C GLU A 102 15.31 7.25 2.39
N MET A 103 15.64 7.92 3.49
CA MET A 103 14.71 8.18 4.57
C MET A 103 13.54 9.05 4.12
N VAL A 104 13.80 10.13 3.38
CA VAL A 104 12.75 11.01 2.84
C VAL A 104 11.84 10.24 1.89
N LEU A 105 12.41 9.45 0.97
CA LEU A 105 11.64 8.68 0.02
C LEU A 105 10.79 7.62 0.73
N ARG A 106 11.34 6.98 1.74
CA ARG A 106 10.62 5.95 2.50
C ARG A 106 9.44 6.56 3.28
N ILE A 107 9.66 7.68 3.97
CA ILE A 107 8.58 8.37 4.69
C ILE A 107 7.50 8.81 3.71
N TRP A 108 7.90 9.37 2.57
CA TRP A 108 6.95 9.80 1.53
C TRP A 108 6.17 8.60 0.97
N ALA A 109 6.84 7.47 0.73
CA ALA A 109 6.18 6.24 0.29
C ALA A 109 5.16 5.75 1.32
N ASP A 110 5.52 5.78 2.60
CA ASP A 110 4.62 5.38 3.68
C ASP A 110 3.38 6.28 3.72
N LEU A 111 3.56 7.60 3.60
CA LEU A 111 2.44 8.54 3.56
C LEU A 111 1.54 8.29 2.33
N THR A 112 2.14 7.98 1.19
CA THR A 112 1.42 7.63 -0.03
C THR A 112 0.55 6.38 0.17
N ILE A 113 1.12 5.35 0.79
CA ILE A 113 0.41 4.10 1.08
C ILE A 113 -0.72 4.35 2.07
N ILE A 114 -0.48 5.13 3.12
CA ILE A 114 -1.50 5.50 4.11
C ILE A 114 -2.65 6.24 3.43
N ALA A 115 -2.33 7.20 2.57
CA ALA A 115 -3.35 7.95 1.83
C ALA A 115 -4.19 7.03 0.94
N GLY A 116 -3.56 6.04 0.29
CA GLY A 116 -4.28 5.06 -0.52
C GLY A 116 -5.24 4.20 0.29
N PHE A 117 -4.81 3.71 1.47
CA PHE A 117 -5.69 2.95 2.37
C PHE A 117 -6.89 3.77 2.84
N ILE A 118 -6.64 5.02 3.25
CA ILE A 118 -7.72 5.91 3.70
C ILE A 118 -8.67 6.20 2.54
N GLY A 119 -8.14 6.45 1.34
CA GLY A 119 -8.95 6.65 0.15
C GLY A 119 -9.85 5.46 -0.14
N ALA A 120 -9.30 4.24 -0.10
CA ALA A 120 -10.07 3.03 -0.33
C ALA A 120 -11.14 2.82 0.75
N ALA A 121 -10.83 3.12 2.01
CA ALA A 121 -11.75 2.95 3.13
C ALA A 121 -12.92 3.93 3.07
N THR A 122 -12.74 5.10 2.45
CA THR A 122 -13.76 6.15 2.40
C THR A 122 -14.61 6.12 1.14
N ILE A 123 -14.22 5.39 0.10
CA ILE A 123 -15.02 5.23 -1.11
C ILE A 123 -16.23 4.36 -0.79
N LYS A 124 -17.39 4.85 -1.14
CA LYS A 124 -18.67 4.14 -0.93
C LYS A 124 -19.00 3.24 -2.10
#